data_2dc89688b79c078ce264d22debb29cba
#
_entry.id   2dc89688b79c078ce264d22debb29cba
#
_cell.length_a   1.000
_cell.length_b   1.000
_cell.length_c   1.000
_cell.angle_alpha   90.00
_cell.angle_beta   90.00
_cell.angle_gamma   90.00
#
_symmetry.space_group_name_H-M   'P 1'
#
loop_
_entity.id
_entity.type
_entity.pdbx_description
1 polymer ?
#
loop_
_entity_poly.entity_id
_entity_poly.type
_entity_poly.pdbx_seq_one_letter_code
_entity_poly.pdbx_strand_id
1 'polypeptide(L)'
;MGGTAVVVGGGIGGLAAAIGLHRTGWDVQVLERAGTLADAGAGISLHANGLRALDALGVGPAVRAASRPQYTGGTRTPEGSWLSRMDGAALERALGTPIVGIRRSVLHGLLRAALPAGCLRTGVTVTGLDRTAPDRVGVPVGDGMLDADLVVAADGVGSRLRGLLFPGGAGPVYAGSTVLRAITERPVRLRCDFELTWGGGAEFGHIAFSDGRAEWHAVLTAPAGVRHADPLGMLHRRFGGWHDPIPHLLDATRPQAVLHHDIHELATPLRSFVAGRVALLGDAAHAMTPNLGQGACQALEDAATLAAALAHEPSVASALARYDAERRPRSQAVARAARQAGRMGQRLSHPLAVALRNTGLRLAPSRVTMRAILRHADWTPPALG
;
A
#
# COMPACT_ATOMS: atom_id res chain seq x y z
N MET A 1 -4.28 8.09 27.54
CA MET A 1 -5.16 9.27 27.31
C MET A 1 -6.33 8.84 26.43
N GLY A 2 -7.57 9.20 26.74
CA GLY A 2 -8.72 9.08 25.86
C GLY A 2 -9.12 10.47 25.39
N GLY A 3 -9.65 10.58 24.19
CA GLY A 3 -10.14 11.83 23.62
C GLY A 3 -10.96 11.51 22.37
N THR A 4 -11.39 12.53 21.63
CA THR A 4 -12.12 12.38 20.37
C THR A 4 -11.16 12.47 19.19
N ALA A 5 -11.23 11.52 18.26
CA ALA A 5 -10.41 11.51 17.05
C ALA A 5 -11.30 11.40 15.79
N VAL A 6 -10.99 12.23 14.80
CA VAL A 6 -11.59 12.12 13.47
C VAL A 6 -10.54 11.60 12.49
N VAL A 7 -10.86 10.49 11.83
CA VAL A 7 -10.03 9.91 10.76
C VAL A 7 -10.67 10.25 9.42
N VAL A 8 -9.96 10.95 8.57
CA VAL A 8 -10.44 11.35 7.24
C VAL A 8 -9.88 10.38 6.19
N GLY A 9 -10.75 9.54 5.66
CA GLY A 9 -10.45 8.49 4.68
C GLY A 9 -10.64 7.08 5.22
N GLY A 10 -11.53 6.32 4.59
CA GLY A 10 -11.88 4.93 4.92
C GLY A 10 -11.02 3.88 4.19
N GLY A 11 -9.81 4.22 3.75
CA GLY A 11 -8.86 3.27 3.17
C GLY A 11 -8.19 2.37 4.22
N ILE A 12 -7.32 1.45 3.80
CA ILE A 12 -6.61 0.51 4.68
C ILE A 12 -5.91 1.24 5.85
N GLY A 13 -5.18 2.32 5.56
CA GLY A 13 -4.46 3.08 6.59
C GLY A 13 -5.41 3.77 7.57
N GLY A 14 -6.47 4.41 7.07
CA GLY A 14 -7.44 5.11 7.93
C GLY A 14 -8.23 4.16 8.83
N LEU A 15 -8.71 3.03 8.29
CA LEU A 15 -9.38 2.00 9.10
C LEU A 15 -8.44 1.40 10.16
N ALA A 16 -7.19 1.12 9.77
CA ALA A 16 -6.18 0.61 10.70
C ALA A 16 -5.87 1.63 11.82
N ALA A 17 -5.76 2.92 11.49
CA ALA A 17 -5.57 3.98 12.48
C ALA A 17 -6.77 4.07 13.43
N ALA A 18 -7.99 4.01 12.90
CA ALA A 18 -9.21 4.02 13.71
C ALA A 18 -9.28 2.83 14.68
N ILE A 19 -8.90 1.62 14.24
CA ILE A 19 -8.81 0.43 15.09
C ILE A 19 -7.80 0.66 16.21
N GLY A 20 -6.59 1.12 15.87
CA GLY A 20 -5.53 1.36 16.85
C GLY A 20 -5.93 2.40 17.90
N LEU A 21 -6.52 3.50 17.47
CA LEU A 21 -7.01 4.56 18.34
C LEU A 21 -8.14 4.06 19.26
N HIS A 22 -9.11 3.36 18.71
CA HIS A 22 -10.20 2.80 19.50
C HIS A 22 -9.67 1.82 20.58
N ARG A 23 -8.72 0.95 20.23
CA ARG A 23 -8.10 0.01 21.17
C ARG A 23 -7.33 0.69 22.30
N THR A 24 -6.86 1.91 22.08
CA THR A 24 -6.15 2.73 23.09
C THR A 24 -7.08 3.72 23.80
N GLY A 25 -8.40 3.55 23.69
CA GLY A 25 -9.41 4.26 24.47
C GLY A 25 -9.89 5.59 23.88
N TRP A 26 -9.64 5.83 22.57
CA TRP A 26 -10.17 7.02 21.88
C TRP A 26 -11.59 6.77 21.37
N ASP A 27 -12.43 7.82 21.42
CA ASP A 27 -13.67 7.87 20.68
C ASP A 27 -13.37 8.29 19.23
N VAL A 28 -13.67 7.42 18.26
CA VAL A 28 -13.19 7.58 16.88
C VAL A 28 -14.35 7.66 15.90
N GLN A 29 -14.31 8.66 15.03
CA GLN A 29 -15.13 8.72 13.83
C GLN A 29 -14.28 8.66 12.57
N VAL A 30 -14.65 7.77 11.64
CA VAL A 30 -14.05 7.67 10.30
C VAL A 30 -14.99 8.32 9.29
N LEU A 31 -14.50 9.29 8.53
CA LEU A 31 -15.24 9.99 7.48
C LEU A 31 -14.71 9.57 6.11
N GLU A 32 -15.56 8.97 5.28
CA GLU A 32 -15.20 8.51 3.93
C GLU A 32 -16.09 9.18 2.87
N ARG A 33 -15.45 9.75 1.85
CA ARG A 33 -16.16 10.47 0.77
C ARG A 33 -17.00 9.58 -0.14
N ALA A 34 -16.56 8.33 -0.35
CA ALA A 34 -17.32 7.39 -1.16
C ALA A 34 -18.59 6.97 -0.43
N GLY A 35 -19.73 6.96 -1.10
CA GLY A 35 -21.00 6.51 -0.54
C GLY A 35 -21.00 5.00 -0.27
N THR A 36 -20.25 4.24 -1.05
CA THR A 36 -20.03 2.80 -0.87
C THR A 36 -18.54 2.50 -0.92
N LEU A 37 -18.10 1.65 -0.02
CA LEU A 37 -16.73 1.15 -0.02
C LEU A 37 -16.61 -0.03 -1.00
N ALA A 38 -16.90 0.24 -2.28
CA ALA A 38 -16.70 -0.75 -3.34
C ALA A 38 -15.20 -0.91 -3.58
N ASP A 39 -14.68 -2.10 -3.35
CA ASP A 39 -13.29 -2.39 -3.62
C ASP A 39 -13.16 -3.00 -5.01
N ALA A 40 -12.56 -2.26 -5.89
CA ALA A 40 -12.24 -2.72 -7.23
C ALA A 40 -11.14 -3.79 -7.17
N GLY A 41 -11.45 -4.97 -7.67
CA GLY A 41 -10.69 -6.22 -7.67
C GLY A 41 -9.17 -6.10 -7.84
N ALA A 42 -8.46 -5.89 -6.76
CA ALA A 42 -7.01 -5.87 -6.70
C ALA A 42 -6.50 -6.83 -5.61
N GLY A 43 -5.36 -7.45 -5.87
CA GLY A 43 -4.59 -8.15 -4.88
C GLY A 43 -3.65 -7.22 -4.12
N ILE A 44 -3.20 -7.68 -3.00
CA ILE A 44 -2.17 -7.02 -2.19
C ILE A 44 -1.27 -8.06 -1.55
N SER A 45 0.04 -7.81 -1.58
CA SER A 45 1.02 -8.57 -0.80
C SER A 45 1.24 -7.87 0.54
N LEU A 46 1.11 -8.61 1.63
CA LEU A 46 1.45 -8.15 2.96
C LEU A 46 2.76 -8.80 3.39
N HIS A 47 3.75 -7.99 3.66
CA HIS A 47 5.03 -8.40 4.20
C HIS A 47 4.98 -8.46 5.74
N ALA A 48 6.04 -8.97 6.37
CA ALA A 48 6.10 -9.19 7.81
C ALA A 48 5.79 -7.93 8.63
N ASN A 49 6.27 -6.77 8.21
CA ASN A 49 5.98 -5.49 8.86
C ASN A 49 4.48 -5.17 8.88
N GLY A 50 3.80 -5.36 7.76
CA GLY A 50 2.34 -5.16 7.67
C GLY A 50 1.56 -6.16 8.52
N LEU A 51 1.97 -7.45 8.51
CA LEU A 51 1.33 -8.48 9.32
C LEU A 51 1.53 -8.25 10.82
N ARG A 52 2.74 -7.89 11.24
CA ARG A 52 3.03 -7.55 12.64
C ARG A 52 2.25 -6.30 13.10
N ALA A 53 2.07 -5.30 12.23
CA ALA A 53 1.21 -4.16 12.52
C ALA A 53 -0.25 -4.60 12.71
N LEU A 54 -0.77 -5.48 11.85
CA LEU A 54 -2.12 -6.05 11.98
C LEU A 54 -2.28 -6.90 13.24
N ASP A 55 -1.23 -7.60 13.68
CA ASP A 55 -1.22 -8.33 14.96
C ASP A 55 -1.37 -7.36 16.14
N ALA A 56 -0.57 -6.30 16.17
CA ALA A 56 -0.68 -5.27 17.19
C ALA A 56 -2.07 -4.63 17.23
N LEU A 57 -2.69 -4.45 16.06
CA LEU A 57 -4.05 -3.94 15.94
C LEU A 57 -5.15 -4.99 16.24
N GLY A 58 -4.78 -6.26 16.51
CA GLY A 58 -5.70 -7.34 16.84
C GLY A 58 -6.44 -7.96 15.65
N VAL A 59 -6.08 -7.62 14.42
CA VAL A 59 -6.72 -8.12 13.19
C VAL A 59 -5.88 -9.20 12.48
N GLY A 60 -4.64 -9.39 12.89
CA GLY A 60 -3.68 -10.29 12.27
C GLY A 60 -4.15 -11.74 12.10
N PRO A 61 -4.71 -12.40 13.11
CA PRO A 61 -5.20 -13.79 12.97
C PRO A 61 -6.27 -13.93 11.88
N ALA A 62 -7.26 -13.03 11.81
CA ALA A 62 -8.30 -13.05 10.77
C ALA A 62 -7.72 -12.82 9.36
N VAL A 63 -6.73 -11.92 9.24
CA VAL A 63 -6.06 -11.67 7.97
C VAL A 63 -5.25 -12.88 7.51
N ARG A 64 -4.51 -13.55 8.41
CA ARG A 64 -3.78 -14.78 8.04
C ARG A 64 -4.72 -15.90 7.59
N ALA A 65 -5.84 -16.10 8.29
CA ALA A 65 -6.83 -17.10 7.91
C ALA A 65 -7.44 -16.86 6.52
N ALA A 66 -7.54 -15.60 6.09
CA ALA A 66 -8.13 -15.21 4.81
C ALA A 66 -7.08 -15.03 3.68
N SER A 67 -5.80 -15.22 3.97
CA SER A 67 -4.71 -14.99 3.03
C SER A 67 -4.04 -16.28 2.57
N ARG A 68 -3.19 -16.17 1.54
CA ARG A 68 -2.34 -17.27 1.06
C ARG A 68 -0.87 -16.95 1.28
N PRO A 69 -0.11 -17.78 2.03
CA PRO A 69 1.34 -17.66 2.13
C PRO A 69 2.02 -17.77 0.76
N GLN A 70 3.07 -16.98 0.55
CA GLN A 70 3.84 -16.90 -0.68
C GLN A 70 5.24 -17.46 -0.44
N TYR A 71 5.45 -18.73 -0.77
CA TYR A 71 6.73 -19.40 -0.54
C TYR A 71 7.61 -19.46 -1.78
N THR A 72 7.00 -19.48 -2.95
CA THR A 72 7.69 -19.68 -4.22
C THR A 72 7.49 -18.48 -5.13
N GLY A 73 8.56 -18.08 -5.82
CA GLY A 73 8.50 -16.99 -6.78
C GLY A 73 9.82 -16.32 -7.07
N GLY A 74 9.74 -15.11 -7.58
CA GLY A 74 10.91 -14.31 -7.92
C GLY A 74 10.71 -13.46 -9.15
N THR A 75 11.80 -13.13 -9.85
CA THR A 75 11.80 -12.29 -11.04
C THR A 75 12.32 -13.05 -12.24
N ARG A 76 11.64 -12.92 -13.39
CA ARG A 76 12.01 -13.55 -14.67
C ARG A 76 12.18 -12.54 -15.80
N THR A 77 12.72 -13.01 -16.90
CA THR A 77 12.65 -12.34 -18.22
C THR A 77 11.37 -12.74 -18.95
N PRO A 78 10.98 -12.02 -20.02
CA PRO A 78 9.83 -12.39 -20.86
C PRO A 78 9.88 -13.82 -21.42
N GLU A 79 11.07 -14.35 -21.67
CA GLU A 79 11.32 -15.72 -22.16
C GLU A 79 11.25 -16.77 -21.03
N GLY A 80 11.01 -16.35 -19.78
CA GLY A 80 10.85 -17.22 -18.62
C GLY A 80 12.16 -17.59 -17.90
N SER A 81 13.30 -17.01 -18.28
CA SER A 81 14.56 -17.23 -17.57
C SER A 81 14.59 -16.50 -16.22
N TRP A 82 15.01 -17.18 -15.16
CA TRP A 82 15.13 -16.59 -13.84
C TRP A 82 16.21 -15.50 -13.77
N LEU A 83 15.85 -14.36 -13.22
CA LEU A 83 16.79 -13.30 -12.81
C LEU A 83 17.10 -13.38 -11.33
N SER A 84 16.09 -13.67 -10.50
CA SER A 84 16.26 -13.96 -9.08
C SER A 84 15.16 -14.90 -8.61
N ARG A 85 15.41 -15.64 -7.53
CA ARG A 85 14.41 -16.49 -6.87
C ARG A 85 14.22 -16.06 -5.44
N MET A 86 12.99 -16.14 -4.97
CA MET A 86 12.62 -15.92 -3.58
C MET A 86 12.58 -17.28 -2.88
N ASP A 87 13.22 -17.36 -1.72
CA ASP A 87 13.04 -18.45 -0.75
C ASP A 87 12.12 -17.94 0.36
N GLY A 88 10.82 -18.17 0.17
CA GLY A 88 9.79 -17.71 1.10
C GLY A 88 9.89 -18.39 2.47
N ALA A 89 10.33 -19.65 2.52
CA ALA A 89 10.54 -20.36 3.78
C ALA A 89 11.74 -19.79 4.56
N ALA A 90 12.82 -19.40 3.88
CA ALA A 90 13.93 -18.71 4.54
C ALA A 90 13.53 -17.30 5.02
N LEU A 91 12.69 -16.58 4.27
CA LEU A 91 12.11 -15.30 4.70
C LEU A 91 11.26 -15.48 5.94
N GLU A 92 10.38 -16.48 5.97
CA GLU A 92 9.54 -16.78 7.13
C GLU A 92 10.38 -17.11 8.37
N ARG A 93 11.42 -17.94 8.23
CA ARG A 93 12.33 -18.23 9.34
C ARG A 93 13.04 -16.97 9.87
N ALA A 94 13.43 -16.06 8.97
CA ALA A 94 14.12 -14.83 9.34
C ALA A 94 13.19 -13.79 9.99
N LEU A 95 11.91 -13.73 9.56
CA LEU A 95 10.95 -12.69 9.95
C LEU A 95 9.87 -13.23 10.91
N GLY A 96 9.78 -14.54 11.15
CA GLY A 96 8.75 -15.17 11.98
C GLY A 96 7.35 -15.23 11.34
N THR A 97 7.21 -14.78 10.08
CA THR A 97 5.96 -14.80 9.35
C THR A 97 6.21 -14.75 7.84
N PRO A 98 5.42 -15.48 7.00
CA PRO A 98 5.60 -15.43 5.55
C PRO A 98 5.09 -14.10 4.98
N ILE A 99 5.44 -13.81 3.72
CA ILE A 99 4.69 -12.86 2.90
C ILE A 99 3.37 -13.52 2.53
N VAL A 100 2.26 -12.79 2.55
CA VAL A 100 0.96 -13.34 2.18
C VAL A 100 0.30 -12.52 1.07
N GLY A 101 -0.42 -13.22 0.20
CA GLY A 101 -1.31 -12.62 -0.80
C GLY A 101 -2.76 -12.62 -0.31
N ILE A 102 -3.44 -11.49 -0.39
CA ILE A 102 -4.83 -11.33 -0.01
C ILE A 102 -5.55 -10.40 -0.99
N ARG A 103 -6.85 -10.61 -1.22
CA ARG A 103 -7.65 -9.62 -1.93
C ARG A 103 -7.79 -8.37 -1.10
N ARG A 104 -7.62 -7.23 -1.72
CA ARG A 104 -7.75 -5.94 -1.04
C ARG A 104 -9.13 -5.77 -0.40
N SER A 105 -10.22 -6.21 -1.09
CA SER A 105 -11.58 -6.21 -0.57
C SER A 105 -11.74 -7.03 0.72
N VAL A 106 -11.10 -8.19 0.79
CA VAL A 106 -11.14 -9.04 1.98
C VAL A 106 -10.41 -8.36 3.14
N LEU A 107 -9.20 -7.86 2.93
CA LEU A 107 -8.47 -7.10 3.95
C LEU A 107 -9.29 -5.90 4.45
N HIS A 108 -9.85 -5.12 3.52
CA HIS A 108 -10.67 -3.96 3.84
C HIS A 108 -11.93 -4.36 4.64
N GLY A 109 -12.61 -5.44 4.24
CA GLY A 109 -13.76 -5.99 4.96
C GLY A 109 -13.42 -6.41 6.39
N LEU A 110 -12.27 -7.07 6.59
CA LEU A 110 -11.80 -7.47 7.93
C LEU A 110 -11.48 -6.25 8.81
N LEU A 111 -10.85 -5.22 8.26
CA LEU A 111 -10.59 -3.97 8.99
C LEU A 111 -11.91 -3.26 9.37
N ARG A 112 -12.88 -3.21 8.46
CA ARG A 112 -14.21 -2.65 8.78
C ARG A 112 -14.92 -3.41 9.88
N ALA A 113 -14.89 -4.74 9.82
CA ALA A 113 -15.53 -5.60 10.82
C ALA A 113 -14.92 -5.48 12.23
N ALA A 114 -13.67 -5.00 12.31
CA ALA A 114 -12.97 -4.78 13.58
C ALA A 114 -13.31 -3.41 14.22
N LEU A 115 -14.03 -2.53 13.52
CA LEU A 115 -14.47 -1.25 14.06
C LEU A 115 -15.82 -1.36 14.76
N PRO A 116 -16.07 -0.55 15.81
CA PRO A 116 -17.38 -0.46 16.43
C PRO A 116 -18.46 -0.03 15.43
N ALA A 117 -19.68 -0.48 15.68
CA ALA A 117 -20.84 -0.03 14.90
C ALA A 117 -21.00 1.50 15.00
N GLY A 118 -21.28 2.14 13.85
CA GLY A 118 -21.45 3.60 13.80
C GLY A 118 -20.16 4.42 13.72
N CYS A 119 -18.99 3.81 13.90
CA CYS A 119 -17.68 4.49 13.81
C CYS A 119 -17.38 5.01 12.38
N LEU A 120 -17.90 4.38 11.34
CA LEU A 120 -17.65 4.74 9.94
C LEU A 120 -18.86 5.43 9.31
N ARG A 121 -18.65 6.65 8.80
CA ARG A 121 -19.62 7.43 8.02
C ARG A 121 -19.15 7.55 6.58
N THR A 122 -19.91 7.00 5.65
CA THR A 122 -19.68 7.10 4.19
C THR A 122 -20.46 8.26 3.57
N GLY A 123 -20.06 8.69 2.37
CA GLY A 123 -20.69 9.84 1.67
C GLY A 123 -20.31 11.19 2.27
N VAL A 124 -19.28 11.26 3.11
CA VAL A 124 -18.85 12.48 3.81
C VAL A 124 -17.53 12.98 3.25
N THR A 125 -17.55 14.12 2.58
CA THR A 125 -16.35 14.77 2.05
C THR A 125 -15.86 15.86 3.00
N VAL A 126 -14.67 15.68 3.55
CA VAL A 126 -14.00 16.72 4.35
C VAL A 126 -13.23 17.63 3.42
N THR A 127 -13.59 18.91 3.42
CA THR A 127 -13.00 19.92 2.52
C THR A 127 -12.09 20.92 3.20
N GLY A 128 -12.11 20.97 4.54
CA GLY A 128 -11.35 21.93 5.33
C GLY A 128 -11.17 21.47 6.77
N LEU A 129 -10.43 22.26 7.54
CA LEU A 129 -10.24 22.10 8.98
C LEU A 129 -10.26 23.48 9.63
N ASP A 130 -10.96 23.62 10.76
CA ASP A 130 -10.83 24.76 11.63
C ASP A 130 -9.75 24.44 12.70
N ARG A 131 -8.69 25.23 12.73
CA ARG A 131 -7.55 25.08 13.63
C ARG A 131 -7.33 26.36 14.45
N THR A 132 -8.39 27.13 14.67
CA THR A 132 -8.30 28.39 15.44
C THR A 132 -8.16 28.12 16.94
N ALA A 133 -8.73 27.02 17.44
CA ALA A 133 -8.54 26.59 18.82
C ALA A 133 -7.18 25.86 19.00
N PRO A 134 -6.43 26.15 20.06
CA PRO A 134 -5.11 25.56 20.28
C PRO A 134 -5.17 24.08 20.70
N ASP A 135 -6.27 23.65 21.30
CA ASP A 135 -6.47 22.35 21.91
C ASP A 135 -7.45 21.45 21.15
N ARG A 136 -8.08 21.94 20.09
CA ARG A 136 -9.04 21.20 19.25
C ARG A 136 -8.90 21.51 17.77
N VAL A 137 -9.47 20.63 16.95
CA VAL A 137 -9.59 20.81 15.50
C VAL A 137 -11.05 20.60 15.12
N GLY A 138 -11.67 21.62 14.54
CA GLY A 138 -13.00 21.51 13.95
C GLY A 138 -12.93 20.88 12.55
N VAL A 139 -13.75 19.87 12.31
CA VAL A 139 -13.90 19.20 11.01
C VAL A 139 -15.29 19.50 10.47
N PRO A 140 -15.44 20.35 9.43
CA PRO A 140 -16.72 20.63 8.82
C PRO A 140 -17.33 19.39 8.16
N VAL A 141 -18.59 19.09 8.47
CA VAL A 141 -19.34 17.94 7.93
C VAL A 141 -20.78 18.38 7.61
N GLY A 142 -21.09 18.53 6.32
CA GLY A 142 -22.36 19.14 5.91
C GLY A 142 -22.50 20.55 6.49
N ASP A 143 -23.63 20.82 7.15
CA ASP A 143 -23.89 22.12 7.81
C ASP A 143 -23.40 22.15 9.28
N GLY A 144 -22.75 21.07 9.75
CA GLY A 144 -22.26 20.94 11.12
C GLY A 144 -20.74 20.93 11.24
N MET A 145 -20.29 20.89 12.49
CA MET A 145 -18.87 20.80 12.86
C MET A 145 -18.67 19.63 13.83
N LEU A 146 -17.65 18.82 13.59
CA LEU A 146 -17.16 17.85 14.56
C LEU A 146 -15.91 18.40 15.21
N ASP A 147 -15.91 18.50 16.54
CA ASP A 147 -14.73 18.90 17.30
C ASP A 147 -13.92 17.67 17.71
N ALA A 148 -12.63 17.69 17.43
CA ALA A 148 -11.71 16.60 17.72
C ALA A 148 -10.45 17.06 18.46
N ASP A 149 -9.96 16.22 19.36
CA ASP A 149 -8.65 16.39 19.99
C ASP A 149 -7.51 16.00 19.05
N LEU A 150 -7.82 15.17 18.03
CA LEU A 150 -6.89 14.68 17.02
C LEU A 150 -7.61 14.49 15.69
N VAL A 151 -6.98 14.89 14.59
CA VAL A 151 -7.39 14.54 13.23
C VAL A 151 -6.30 13.70 12.56
N VAL A 152 -6.69 12.56 11.99
CA VAL A 152 -5.81 11.72 11.15
C VAL A 152 -6.23 11.89 9.69
N ALA A 153 -5.39 12.53 8.90
CA ALA A 153 -5.59 12.72 7.48
C ALA A 153 -5.03 11.51 6.70
N ALA A 154 -5.92 10.58 6.38
CA ALA A 154 -5.66 9.36 5.60
C ALA A 154 -6.39 9.39 4.23
N ASP A 155 -6.53 10.58 3.65
CA ASP A 155 -7.32 10.89 2.46
C ASP A 155 -6.59 10.60 1.12
N GLY A 156 -5.51 9.82 1.18
CA GLY A 156 -4.88 9.18 0.04
C GLY A 156 -3.91 10.06 -0.74
N VAL A 157 -3.46 9.58 -1.91
CA VAL A 157 -2.40 10.23 -2.71
C VAL A 157 -2.77 11.67 -3.11
N GLY A 158 -4.04 11.91 -3.46
CA GLY A 158 -4.58 13.24 -3.76
C GLY A 158 -5.02 14.04 -2.53
N SER A 159 -4.43 13.81 -1.36
CA SER A 159 -4.81 14.41 -0.09
C SER A 159 -5.03 15.92 -0.18
N ARG A 160 -6.27 16.33 0.08
CA ARG A 160 -6.65 17.73 0.18
C ARG A 160 -6.11 18.34 1.48
N LEU A 161 -6.18 17.56 2.56
CA LEU A 161 -5.72 18.01 3.88
C LEU A 161 -4.22 18.27 3.88
N ARG A 162 -3.41 17.45 3.18
CA ARG A 162 -1.99 17.75 3.00
C ARG A 162 -1.77 19.13 2.36
N GLY A 163 -2.52 19.45 1.32
CA GLY A 163 -2.44 20.76 0.64
C GLY A 163 -2.79 21.93 1.55
N LEU A 164 -3.77 21.77 2.44
CA LEU A 164 -4.17 22.78 3.41
C LEU A 164 -3.15 22.94 4.56
N LEU A 165 -2.56 21.84 5.00
CA LEU A 165 -1.61 21.82 6.12
C LEU A 165 -0.23 22.33 5.71
N PHE A 166 0.18 22.06 4.47
CA PHE A 166 1.49 22.42 3.94
C PHE A 166 1.34 23.20 2.62
N PRO A 167 0.79 24.43 2.66
CA PRO A 167 0.63 25.28 1.49
C PRO A 167 1.99 25.52 0.81
N GLY A 168 2.03 25.44 -0.50
CA GLY A 168 3.28 25.54 -1.29
C GLY A 168 4.11 24.25 -1.33
N GLY A 169 3.69 23.20 -0.63
CA GLY A 169 4.29 21.87 -0.75
C GLY A 169 4.02 21.25 -2.13
N ALA A 170 4.97 20.47 -2.65
CA ALA A 170 4.78 19.75 -3.90
C ALA A 170 3.67 18.69 -3.74
N GLY A 171 2.71 18.69 -4.66
CA GLY A 171 1.68 17.66 -4.77
C GLY A 171 2.23 16.33 -5.31
N PRO A 172 1.35 15.33 -5.47
CA PRO A 172 1.73 14.08 -6.12
C PRO A 172 2.06 14.31 -7.58
N VAL A 173 3.09 13.60 -8.07
CA VAL A 173 3.51 13.66 -9.47
C VAL A 173 3.29 12.30 -10.12
N TYR A 174 3.04 12.31 -11.42
CA TYR A 174 2.99 11.09 -12.22
C TYR A 174 4.38 10.43 -12.26
N ALA A 175 4.44 9.13 -11.93
CA ALA A 175 5.70 8.40 -11.81
C ALA A 175 6.27 7.90 -13.16
N GLY A 176 5.67 8.28 -14.29
CA GLY A 176 6.08 7.85 -15.64
C GLY A 176 5.65 6.43 -15.99
N SER A 177 4.70 5.87 -15.26
CA SER A 177 4.17 4.53 -15.53
C SER A 177 2.70 4.43 -15.17
N THR A 178 1.98 3.61 -15.93
CA THR A 178 0.58 3.24 -15.66
C THR A 178 0.51 1.76 -15.29
N VAL A 179 -0.50 1.37 -14.51
CA VAL A 179 -0.75 -0.01 -14.13
C VAL A 179 -2.13 -0.45 -14.56
N LEU A 180 -2.20 -1.59 -15.25
CA LEU A 180 -3.43 -2.34 -15.47
C LEU A 180 -3.38 -3.57 -14.57
N ARG A 181 -4.50 -3.92 -13.95
CA ARG A 181 -4.58 -5.08 -13.05
C ARG A 181 -5.98 -5.64 -12.97
N ALA A 182 -6.07 -6.93 -12.70
CA ALA A 182 -7.35 -7.59 -12.45
C ALA A 182 -7.15 -8.83 -11.57
N ILE A 183 -8.26 -9.38 -11.09
CA ILE A 183 -8.32 -10.72 -10.52
C ILE A 183 -8.94 -11.63 -11.59
N THR A 184 -8.35 -12.81 -11.80
CA THR A 184 -8.88 -13.81 -12.73
C THR A 184 -10.28 -14.26 -12.30
N GLU A 185 -11.16 -14.49 -13.29
CA GLU A 185 -12.54 -14.94 -13.03
C GLU A 185 -12.58 -16.37 -12.52
N ARG A 186 -11.70 -17.22 -13.04
CA ARG A 186 -11.56 -18.65 -12.74
C ARG A 186 -10.17 -18.98 -12.23
N PRO A 187 -9.98 -20.12 -11.55
CA PRO A 187 -8.67 -20.61 -11.17
C PRO A 187 -7.73 -20.75 -12.36
N VAL A 188 -6.45 -20.47 -12.14
CA VAL A 188 -5.37 -20.61 -13.12
C VAL A 188 -4.26 -21.47 -12.53
N ARG A 189 -3.73 -22.41 -13.32
CA ARG A 189 -2.60 -23.21 -12.89
C ARG A 189 -1.33 -22.36 -12.83
N LEU A 190 -0.89 -22.02 -11.63
CA LEU A 190 0.32 -21.25 -11.37
C LEU A 190 1.47 -22.19 -11.01
N ARG A 191 2.69 -21.84 -11.42
CA ARG A 191 3.93 -22.55 -11.04
C ARG A 191 4.56 -21.98 -9.76
N CYS A 192 4.25 -20.72 -9.46
CA CYS A 192 4.75 -19.98 -8.30
C CYS A 192 3.61 -19.20 -7.65
N ASP A 193 3.76 -18.90 -6.34
CA ASP A 193 2.78 -18.12 -5.60
C ASP A 193 2.82 -16.63 -5.96
N PHE A 194 4.03 -16.14 -6.26
CA PHE A 194 4.30 -14.74 -6.63
C PHE A 194 5.38 -14.70 -7.70
N GLU A 195 5.18 -13.90 -8.73
CA GLU A 195 6.17 -13.74 -9.79
C GLU A 195 6.12 -12.34 -10.39
N LEU A 196 7.28 -11.80 -10.71
CA LEU A 196 7.46 -10.63 -11.54
C LEU A 196 8.21 -10.99 -12.81
N THR A 197 7.82 -10.43 -13.94
CA THR A 197 8.52 -10.57 -15.21
C THR A 197 8.88 -9.20 -15.72
N TRP A 198 10.18 -8.95 -15.91
CA TRP A 198 10.72 -7.67 -16.34
C TRP A 198 11.13 -7.70 -17.81
N GLY A 199 10.39 -6.97 -18.64
CA GLY A 199 10.74 -6.67 -20.02
C GLY A 199 11.34 -5.27 -20.18
N GLY A 200 11.59 -4.87 -21.43
CA GLY A 200 11.97 -3.50 -21.74
C GLY A 200 10.76 -2.57 -21.65
N GLY A 201 10.77 -1.63 -20.70
CA GLY A 201 9.69 -0.66 -20.50
C GLY A 201 8.38 -1.25 -19.94
N ALA A 202 8.37 -2.50 -19.49
CA ALA A 202 7.17 -3.18 -19.00
C ALA A 202 7.50 -4.21 -17.91
N GLU A 203 6.53 -4.42 -17.01
CA GLU A 203 6.54 -5.46 -16.01
C GLU A 203 5.19 -6.17 -16.02
N PHE A 204 5.19 -7.48 -15.80
CA PHE A 204 3.99 -8.25 -15.52
C PHE A 204 4.22 -9.05 -14.25
N GLY A 205 3.27 -9.00 -13.31
CA GLY A 205 3.36 -9.77 -12.08
C GLY A 205 2.05 -10.44 -11.73
N HIS A 206 2.11 -11.45 -10.85
CA HIS A 206 0.93 -12.09 -10.28
C HIS A 206 1.11 -12.45 -8.80
N ILE A 207 -0.02 -12.57 -8.12
CA ILE A 207 -0.15 -13.01 -6.72
C ILE A 207 -1.23 -14.08 -6.68
N ALA A 208 -0.90 -15.28 -6.17
CA ALA A 208 -1.84 -16.38 -6.01
C ALA A 208 -2.74 -16.19 -4.78
N PHE A 209 -4.01 -16.60 -4.90
CA PHE A 209 -4.96 -16.67 -3.80
C PHE A 209 -5.29 -18.11 -3.44
N SER A 210 -5.90 -18.28 -2.24
CA SER A 210 -6.24 -19.60 -1.70
C SER A 210 -7.30 -20.36 -2.50
N ASP A 211 -8.15 -19.64 -3.26
CA ASP A 211 -9.18 -20.22 -4.12
C ASP A 211 -8.71 -20.58 -5.53
N GLY A 212 -7.40 -20.55 -5.76
CA GLY A 212 -6.79 -20.87 -7.07
C GLY A 212 -6.86 -19.75 -8.10
N ARG A 213 -7.55 -18.64 -7.80
CA ARG A 213 -7.50 -17.42 -8.62
C ARG A 213 -6.23 -16.64 -8.32
N ALA A 214 -5.93 -15.69 -9.19
CA ALA A 214 -4.78 -14.82 -9.03
C ALA A 214 -5.14 -13.36 -9.32
N GLU A 215 -4.49 -12.45 -8.64
CA GLU A 215 -4.34 -11.09 -9.14
C GLU A 215 -3.17 -11.05 -10.08
N TRP A 216 -3.30 -10.30 -11.15
CA TRP A 216 -2.18 -9.90 -11.98
C TRP A 216 -2.15 -8.38 -12.17
N HIS A 217 -0.94 -7.87 -12.38
CA HIS A 217 -0.71 -6.47 -12.73
C HIS A 217 0.31 -6.36 -13.87
N ALA A 218 0.02 -5.46 -14.80
CA ALA A 218 0.90 -5.08 -15.89
C ALA A 218 1.26 -3.59 -15.72
N VAL A 219 2.54 -3.30 -15.51
CA VAL A 219 3.04 -1.93 -15.39
C VAL A 219 3.73 -1.55 -16.69
N LEU A 220 3.30 -0.44 -17.28
CA LEU A 220 3.80 0.06 -18.56
C LEU A 220 4.40 1.45 -18.38
N THR A 221 5.58 1.69 -18.93
CA THR A 221 6.10 3.03 -19.12
C THR A 221 5.29 3.71 -20.21
N ALA A 222 4.55 4.76 -19.88
CA ALA A 222 3.65 5.46 -20.78
C ALA A 222 3.51 6.93 -20.37
N PRO A 223 3.05 7.83 -21.23
CA PRO A 223 2.58 9.16 -20.85
C PRO A 223 1.39 9.09 -19.91
N ALA A 224 1.23 10.12 -19.05
CA ALA A 224 0.05 10.22 -18.17
C ALA A 224 -1.25 10.32 -18.98
N GLY A 225 -2.33 9.77 -18.45
CA GLY A 225 -3.68 9.90 -19.02
C GLY A 225 -3.96 9.01 -20.22
N VAL A 226 -2.99 8.23 -20.71
CA VAL A 226 -3.24 7.27 -21.81
C VAL A 226 -4.27 6.24 -21.35
N ARG A 227 -5.31 6.05 -22.17
CA ARG A 227 -6.36 5.04 -21.96
C ARG A 227 -6.55 4.25 -23.26
N HIS A 228 -6.91 2.99 -23.13
CA HIS A 228 -7.14 2.10 -24.24
C HIS A 228 -8.63 1.74 -24.33
N ALA A 229 -9.21 1.79 -25.52
CA ALA A 229 -10.60 1.37 -25.75
C ALA A 229 -10.79 -0.13 -25.45
N ASP A 230 -9.78 -0.94 -25.77
CA ASP A 230 -9.71 -2.37 -25.47
C ASP A 230 -8.42 -2.64 -24.64
N PRO A 231 -8.47 -2.46 -23.31
CA PRO A 231 -7.30 -2.68 -22.45
C PRO A 231 -6.80 -4.12 -22.46
N LEU A 232 -7.72 -5.11 -22.45
CA LEU A 232 -7.35 -6.53 -22.41
C LEU A 232 -6.72 -6.98 -23.73
N GLY A 233 -7.30 -6.57 -24.87
CA GLY A 233 -6.71 -6.86 -26.19
C GLY A 233 -5.34 -6.21 -26.38
N MET A 234 -5.12 -4.99 -25.85
CA MET A 234 -3.81 -4.38 -25.82
C MET A 234 -2.81 -5.20 -25.00
N LEU A 235 -3.23 -5.71 -23.82
CA LEU A 235 -2.40 -6.56 -22.99
C LEU A 235 -2.06 -7.89 -23.67
N HIS A 236 -2.99 -8.53 -24.36
CA HIS A 236 -2.73 -9.75 -25.16
C HIS A 236 -1.69 -9.48 -26.26
N ARG A 237 -1.79 -8.37 -26.99
CA ARG A 237 -0.78 -7.99 -27.99
C ARG A 237 0.60 -7.75 -27.39
N ARG A 238 0.67 -7.20 -26.17
CA ARG A 238 1.94 -6.82 -25.53
C ARG A 238 2.59 -7.97 -24.76
N PHE A 239 1.81 -8.83 -24.12
CA PHE A 239 2.28 -9.85 -23.17
C PHE A 239 1.92 -11.28 -23.56
N GLY A 240 1.08 -11.48 -24.60
CA GLY A 240 0.63 -12.81 -25.02
C GLY A 240 1.73 -13.73 -25.51
N GLY A 241 2.88 -13.17 -25.92
CA GLY A 241 4.09 -13.94 -26.26
C GLY A 241 5.06 -14.15 -25.11
N TRP A 242 4.73 -13.69 -23.89
CA TRP A 242 5.59 -13.93 -22.72
C TRP A 242 5.34 -15.34 -22.18
N HIS A 243 6.20 -15.81 -21.30
CA HIS A 243 6.16 -17.16 -20.73
C HIS A 243 4.88 -17.41 -19.89
N ASP A 244 4.52 -18.69 -19.74
CA ASP A 244 3.47 -19.12 -18.82
C ASP A 244 3.78 -18.74 -17.36
N PRO A 245 2.75 -18.28 -16.59
CA PRO A 245 1.31 -18.38 -16.90
C PRO A 245 0.69 -17.08 -17.46
N ILE A 246 1.48 -16.12 -17.95
CA ILE A 246 1.00 -14.78 -18.31
C ILE A 246 -0.15 -14.80 -19.33
N PRO A 247 -0.07 -15.51 -20.49
CA PRO A 247 -1.20 -15.60 -21.41
C PRO A 247 -2.46 -16.19 -20.75
N HIS A 248 -2.32 -17.22 -19.94
CA HIS A 248 -3.45 -17.87 -19.25
C HIS A 248 -4.11 -16.97 -18.19
N LEU A 249 -3.35 -16.08 -17.55
CA LEU A 249 -3.90 -15.09 -16.63
C LEU A 249 -4.77 -14.07 -17.38
N LEU A 250 -4.33 -13.62 -18.56
CA LEU A 250 -5.10 -12.73 -19.42
C LEU A 250 -6.37 -13.41 -19.94
N ASP A 251 -6.27 -14.68 -20.42
CA ASP A 251 -7.39 -15.48 -20.90
C ASP A 251 -8.44 -15.78 -19.82
N ALA A 252 -8.04 -15.79 -18.56
CA ALA A 252 -8.93 -16.01 -17.43
C ALA A 252 -9.55 -14.71 -16.88
N THR A 253 -9.40 -13.59 -17.58
CA THR A 253 -9.82 -12.26 -17.10
C THR A 253 -10.99 -11.74 -17.94
N ARG A 254 -12.01 -11.20 -17.28
CA ARG A 254 -13.08 -10.44 -17.95
C ARG A 254 -12.59 -9.05 -18.32
N PRO A 255 -12.89 -8.53 -19.53
CA PRO A 255 -12.48 -7.19 -19.94
C PRO A 255 -12.91 -6.09 -18.95
N GLN A 256 -14.12 -6.20 -18.39
CA GLN A 256 -14.69 -5.23 -17.45
C GLN A 256 -14.02 -5.25 -16.05
N ALA A 257 -13.26 -6.31 -15.74
CA ALA A 257 -12.54 -6.42 -14.47
C ALA A 257 -11.18 -5.72 -14.51
N VAL A 258 -10.72 -5.28 -15.68
CA VAL A 258 -9.42 -4.63 -15.83
C VAL A 258 -9.48 -3.21 -15.30
N LEU A 259 -8.76 -2.96 -14.22
CA LEU A 259 -8.55 -1.63 -13.66
C LEU A 259 -7.36 -0.99 -14.33
N HIS A 260 -7.44 0.30 -14.60
CA HIS A 260 -6.37 1.08 -15.24
C HIS A 260 -6.11 2.37 -14.48
N HIS A 261 -4.91 2.51 -13.91
CA HIS A 261 -4.53 3.65 -13.10
C HIS A 261 -3.15 4.20 -13.46
N ASP A 262 -3.02 5.51 -13.46
CA ASP A 262 -1.74 6.17 -13.49
C ASP A 262 -1.09 6.07 -12.11
N ILE A 263 0.20 5.74 -12.06
CA ILE A 263 0.95 5.67 -10.81
C ILE A 263 1.40 7.07 -10.42
N HIS A 264 1.01 7.52 -9.23
CA HIS A 264 1.43 8.79 -8.66
C HIS A 264 2.25 8.56 -7.39
N GLU A 265 3.19 9.46 -7.12
CA GLU A 265 4.03 9.43 -5.93
C GLU A 265 4.29 10.84 -5.39
N LEU A 266 4.63 10.95 -4.11
CA LEU A 266 5.19 12.16 -3.54
C LEU A 266 6.71 12.18 -3.81
N ALA A 267 7.10 12.78 -4.93
CA ALA A 267 8.50 12.84 -5.32
C ALA A 267 9.33 13.73 -4.39
N THR A 268 8.73 14.81 -3.89
CA THR A 268 9.33 15.71 -2.89
C THR A 268 8.88 15.24 -1.50
N PRO A 269 9.82 14.80 -0.65
CA PRO A 269 9.49 14.36 0.71
C PRO A 269 8.93 15.51 1.55
N LEU A 270 7.91 15.23 2.36
CA LEU A 270 7.38 16.20 3.33
C LEU A 270 8.39 16.45 4.45
N ARG A 271 8.44 17.67 4.93
CA ARG A 271 9.31 18.07 6.06
C ARG A 271 8.75 17.60 7.41
N SER A 272 7.44 17.41 7.51
CA SER A 272 6.73 16.86 8.66
C SER A 272 5.49 16.11 8.20
N PHE A 273 5.07 15.10 8.96
CA PHE A 273 3.77 14.43 8.82
C PHE A 273 2.74 15.01 9.78
N VAL A 274 3.10 16.02 10.54
CA VAL A 274 2.26 16.61 11.58
C VAL A 274 2.18 18.12 11.43
N ALA A 275 0.98 18.67 11.66
CA ALA A 275 0.72 20.11 11.75
C ALA A 275 -0.29 20.39 12.86
N GLY A 276 0.19 20.85 14.02
CA GLY A 276 -0.62 21.00 15.22
C GLY A 276 -1.18 19.65 15.70
N ARG A 277 -2.48 19.52 15.76
CA ARG A 277 -3.18 18.29 16.18
C ARG A 277 -3.62 17.41 14.99
N VAL A 278 -3.03 17.58 13.82
CA VAL A 278 -3.34 16.81 12.62
C VAL A 278 -2.15 15.98 12.21
N ALA A 279 -2.34 14.66 12.06
CA ALA A 279 -1.35 13.73 11.53
C ALA A 279 -1.72 13.29 10.11
N LEU A 280 -0.80 13.36 9.15
CA LEU A 280 -0.91 12.70 7.85
C LEU A 280 -0.52 11.23 8.01
N LEU A 281 -1.23 10.32 7.29
CA LEU A 281 -1.00 8.88 7.35
C LEU A 281 -1.13 8.23 5.96
N GLY A 282 -0.29 7.23 5.71
CA GLY A 282 -0.31 6.46 4.47
C GLY A 282 0.00 7.31 3.24
N ASP A 283 -0.74 7.12 2.14
CA ASP A 283 -0.50 7.84 0.89
C ASP A 283 -0.69 9.36 1.00
N ALA A 284 -1.41 9.85 1.99
CA ALA A 284 -1.48 11.28 2.29
C ALA A 284 -0.11 11.83 2.76
N ALA A 285 0.70 11.02 3.43
CA ALA A 285 2.01 11.37 3.96
C ALA A 285 3.17 10.99 3.04
N HIS A 286 3.10 9.82 2.38
CA HIS A 286 4.26 9.21 1.71
C HIS A 286 3.90 8.34 0.50
N ALA A 287 2.90 8.74 -0.31
CA ALA A 287 2.56 8.02 -1.53
C ALA A 287 3.80 7.64 -2.34
N MET A 288 3.92 6.37 -2.69
CA MET A 288 5.09 5.76 -3.31
C MET A 288 4.73 4.86 -4.48
N THR A 289 5.70 4.60 -5.36
CA THR A 289 5.52 3.64 -6.45
C THR A 289 5.37 2.20 -5.90
N PRO A 290 4.62 1.30 -6.58
CA PRO A 290 4.27 -0.02 -6.05
C PRO A 290 5.42 -1.04 -6.08
N ASN A 291 6.58 -0.70 -6.60
CA ASN A 291 7.68 -1.61 -6.94
C ASN A 291 8.27 -2.44 -5.79
N LEU A 292 7.99 -2.09 -4.54
CA LEU A 292 8.37 -2.90 -3.37
C LEU A 292 7.17 -3.53 -2.65
N GLY A 293 5.94 -3.32 -3.12
CA GLY A 293 4.74 -3.83 -2.44
C GLY A 293 4.52 -3.25 -1.03
N GLN A 294 5.12 -2.10 -0.70
CA GLN A 294 5.20 -1.60 0.67
C GLN A 294 4.16 -0.54 1.03
N GLY A 295 3.42 0.06 0.09
CA GLY A 295 2.54 1.19 0.38
C GLY A 295 1.54 0.91 1.51
N ALA A 296 0.81 -0.20 1.44
CA ALA A 296 -0.14 -0.58 2.48
C ALA A 296 0.57 -1.01 3.79
N CYS A 297 1.69 -1.72 3.70
CA CYS A 297 2.46 -2.09 4.88
C CYS A 297 2.95 -0.85 5.64
N GLN A 298 3.40 0.19 4.94
CA GLN A 298 3.82 1.44 5.56
C GLN A 298 2.64 2.19 6.21
N ALA A 299 1.45 2.19 5.59
CA ALA A 299 0.25 2.76 6.20
C ALA A 299 -0.20 1.99 7.47
N LEU A 300 -0.02 0.66 7.49
CA LEU A 300 -0.28 -0.17 8.68
C LEU A 300 0.74 0.09 9.80
N GLU A 301 2.03 0.26 9.44
CA GLU A 301 3.06 0.69 10.40
C GLU A 301 2.73 2.06 11.00
N ASP A 302 2.28 3.02 10.16
CA ASP A 302 1.87 4.35 10.62
C ASP A 302 0.75 4.25 11.67
N ALA A 303 -0.29 3.45 11.37
CA ALA A 303 -1.44 3.27 12.24
C ALA A 303 -1.04 2.69 13.62
N ALA A 304 -0.23 1.63 13.62
CA ALA A 304 0.25 1.03 14.86
C ALA A 304 1.17 1.96 15.65
N THR A 305 2.07 2.69 14.97
CA THR A 305 2.97 3.65 15.63
C THR A 305 2.21 4.83 16.23
N LEU A 306 1.24 5.39 15.49
CA LEU A 306 0.42 6.50 15.97
C LEU A 306 -0.38 6.10 17.22
N ALA A 307 -1.03 4.95 17.18
CA ALA A 307 -1.80 4.43 18.32
C ALA A 307 -0.92 4.21 19.55
N ALA A 308 0.26 3.59 19.37
CA ALA A 308 1.20 3.37 20.45
C ALA A 308 1.76 4.68 21.04
N ALA A 309 2.07 5.66 20.19
CA ALA A 309 2.53 6.97 20.65
C ALA A 309 1.46 7.65 21.53
N LEU A 310 0.18 7.61 21.09
CA LEU A 310 -0.94 8.19 21.84
C LEU A 310 -1.27 7.42 23.13
N ALA A 311 -0.94 6.14 23.22
CA ALA A 311 -1.12 5.35 24.44
C ALA A 311 -0.06 5.67 25.52
N HIS A 312 1.17 5.99 25.10
CA HIS A 312 2.30 6.07 26.03
C HIS A 312 2.78 7.51 26.32
N GLU A 313 2.53 8.44 25.41
CA GLU A 313 3.00 9.82 25.60
C GLU A 313 2.03 10.64 26.46
N PRO A 314 2.54 11.61 27.25
CA PRO A 314 1.72 12.38 28.19
C PRO A 314 0.78 13.39 27.52
N SER A 315 1.00 13.71 26.24
CA SER A 315 0.17 14.66 25.49
C SER A 315 0.03 14.29 24.03
N VAL A 316 -1.03 14.77 23.36
CA VAL A 316 -1.18 14.62 21.91
C VAL A 316 0.01 15.22 21.15
N ALA A 317 0.52 16.36 21.63
CA ALA A 317 1.66 17.01 20.98
C ALA A 317 2.94 16.16 21.04
N SER A 318 3.27 15.55 22.19
CA SER A 318 4.44 14.65 22.31
C SER A 318 4.24 13.36 21.53
N ALA A 319 3.02 12.81 21.51
CA ALA A 319 2.69 11.62 20.72
C ALA A 319 2.87 11.87 19.22
N LEU A 320 2.40 12.99 18.71
CA LEU A 320 2.53 13.36 17.31
C LEU A 320 3.99 13.66 16.93
N ALA A 321 4.76 14.30 17.83
CA ALA A 321 6.19 14.51 17.62
C ALA A 321 6.95 13.18 17.52
N ARG A 322 6.65 12.21 18.39
CA ARG A 322 7.20 10.86 18.34
C ARG A 322 6.81 10.14 17.05
N TYR A 323 5.53 10.18 16.68
CA TYR A 323 5.04 9.61 15.42
C TYR A 323 5.81 10.14 14.21
N ASP A 324 5.96 11.46 14.08
CA ASP A 324 6.71 12.08 12.99
C ASP A 324 8.18 11.63 12.99
N ALA A 325 8.83 11.64 14.15
CA ALA A 325 10.23 11.26 14.29
C ALA A 325 10.50 9.80 13.89
N GLU A 326 9.61 8.89 14.24
CA GLU A 326 9.75 7.46 13.93
C GLU A 326 9.33 7.14 12.48
N ARG A 327 8.20 7.69 12.00
CA ARG A 327 7.60 7.25 10.75
C ARG A 327 8.12 7.97 9.52
N ARG A 328 8.32 9.27 9.60
CA ARG A 328 8.71 10.08 8.45
C ARG A 328 10.03 9.62 7.81
N PRO A 329 11.16 9.47 8.52
CA PRO A 329 12.41 9.04 7.89
C PRO A 329 12.31 7.62 7.31
N ARG A 330 11.61 6.70 7.98
CA ARG A 330 11.45 5.32 7.55
C ARG A 330 10.61 5.21 6.27
N SER A 331 9.41 5.74 6.25
CA SER A 331 8.52 5.64 5.08
C SER A 331 9.08 6.38 3.86
N GLN A 332 9.75 7.53 4.07
CA GLN A 332 10.45 8.24 3.00
C GLN A 332 11.66 7.46 2.44
N ALA A 333 12.38 6.71 3.29
CA ALA A 333 13.46 5.82 2.82
C ALA A 333 12.88 4.67 1.96
N VAL A 334 11.76 4.07 2.36
CA VAL A 334 11.06 3.04 1.58
C VAL A 334 10.55 3.62 0.25
N ALA A 335 9.97 4.82 0.25
CA ALA A 335 9.50 5.49 -0.96
C ALA A 335 10.64 5.75 -1.97
N ARG A 336 11.82 6.21 -1.48
CA ARG A 336 13.01 6.37 -2.33
C ARG A 336 13.48 5.03 -2.91
N ALA A 337 13.50 3.98 -2.10
CA ALA A 337 13.89 2.64 -2.55
C ALA A 337 12.91 2.08 -3.58
N ALA A 338 11.60 2.27 -3.40
CA ALA A 338 10.57 1.86 -4.35
C ALA A 338 10.74 2.55 -5.72
N ARG A 339 11.00 3.85 -5.71
CA ARG A 339 11.29 4.62 -6.93
C ARG A 339 12.55 4.11 -7.64
N GLN A 340 13.61 3.80 -6.89
CA GLN A 340 14.85 3.25 -7.45
C GLN A 340 14.60 1.87 -8.04
N ALA A 341 13.85 1.00 -7.37
CA ALA A 341 13.47 -0.31 -7.88
C ALA A 341 12.73 -0.21 -9.21
N GLY A 342 11.76 0.71 -9.35
CA GLY A 342 11.05 0.96 -10.61
C GLY A 342 11.96 1.44 -11.74
N ARG A 343 12.94 2.30 -11.44
CA ARG A 343 13.92 2.77 -12.45
C ARG A 343 14.81 1.62 -12.96
N MET A 344 15.21 0.71 -12.08
CA MET A 344 16.02 -0.45 -12.44
C MET A 344 15.19 -1.60 -13.05
N GLY A 345 13.91 -1.69 -12.68
CA GLY A 345 12.97 -2.70 -13.15
C GLY A 345 12.33 -2.34 -14.49
N GLN A 346 11.02 -2.09 -14.45
CA GLN A 346 10.19 -1.91 -15.66
C GLN A 346 10.51 -0.66 -16.46
N ARG A 347 11.10 0.40 -15.87
CA ARG A 347 11.41 1.64 -16.62
C ARG A 347 12.67 1.55 -17.45
N LEU A 348 13.51 0.54 -17.23
CA LEU A 348 14.71 0.33 -18.00
C LEU A 348 14.35 -0.27 -19.37
N SER A 349 14.58 0.47 -20.45
CA SER A 349 14.21 0.08 -21.80
C SER A 349 15.37 -0.10 -22.77
N HIS A 350 16.55 0.52 -22.49
CA HIS A 350 17.70 0.41 -23.38
C HIS A 350 18.26 -1.03 -23.37
N PRO A 351 18.40 -1.72 -24.53
CA PRO A 351 18.74 -3.15 -24.60
C PRO A 351 20.02 -3.55 -23.86
N LEU A 352 21.10 -2.78 -24.03
CA LEU A 352 22.37 -3.05 -23.34
C LEU A 352 22.25 -2.90 -21.82
N ALA A 353 21.51 -1.89 -21.35
CA ALA A 353 21.29 -1.68 -19.92
C ALA A 353 20.43 -2.80 -19.32
N VAL A 354 19.40 -3.28 -20.05
CA VAL A 354 18.58 -4.44 -19.68
C VAL A 354 19.45 -5.70 -19.61
N ALA A 355 20.32 -5.94 -20.60
CA ALA A 355 21.22 -7.10 -20.61
C ALA A 355 22.18 -7.05 -19.43
N LEU A 356 22.79 -5.91 -19.13
CA LEU A 356 23.70 -5.72 -17.99
C LEU A 356 22.98 -5.95 -16.67
N ARG A 357 21.79 -5.37 -16.46
CA ARG A 357 20.94 -5.60 -15.29
C ARG A 357 20.64 -7.09 -15.12
N ASN A 358 20.20 -7.75 -16.19
CA ASN A 358 19.81 -9.16 -16.14
C ASN A 358 21.01 -10.05 -15.77
N THR A 359 22.19 -9.78 -16.33
CA THR A 359 23.43 -10.48 -15.96
C THR A 359 23.80 -10.26 -14.50
N GLY A 360 23.75 -9.00 -14.04
CA GLY A 360 24.03 -8.67 -12.64
C GLY A 360 23.08 -9.37 -11.65
N LEU A 361 21.78 -9.43 -11.97
CA LEU A 361 20.79 -10.12 -11.13
C LEU A 361 20.99 -11.64 -11.11
N ARG A 362 21.33 -12.25 -12.25
CA ARG A 362 21.61 -13.70 -12.32
C ARG A 362 22.84 -14.11 -11.53
N LEU A 363 23.86 -13.24 -11.50
CA LEU A 363 25.10 -13.47 -10.76
C LEU A 363 25.00 -13.09 -9.28
N ALA A 364 23.98 -12.32 -8.89
CA ALA A 364 23.79 -11.91 -7.51
C ALA A 364 23.46 -13.12 -6.62
N PRO A 365 24.16 -13.32 -5.50
CA PRO A 365 23.81 -14.37 -4.55
C PRO A 365 22.41 -14.15 -3.97
N SER A 366 21.64 -15.21 -3.71
CA SER A 366 20.27 -15.15 -3.15
C SER A 366 20.18 -14.35 -1.85
N ARG A 367 21.26 -14.35 -1.05
CA ARG A 367 21.39 -13.51 0.16
C ARG A 367 21.27 -12.00 -0.11
N VAL A 368 21.58 -11.53 -1.32
CA VAL A 368 21.42 -10.09 -1.69
C VAL A 368 19.95 -9.74 -1.84
N THR A 369 19.19 -10.58 -2.57
CA THR A 369 17.74 -10.43 -2.70
C THR A 369 17.05 -10.52 -1.34
N MET A 370 17.46 -11.50 -0.52
CA MET A 370 16.97 -11.66 0.85
C MET A 370 17.19 -10.39 1.68
N ARG A 371 18.42 -9.85 1.71
CA ARG A 371 18.73 -8.62 2.44
C ARG A 371 17.92 -7.42 1.96
N ALA A 372 17.66 -7.32 0.66
CA ALA A 372 16.83 -6.24 0.11
C ALA A 372 15.40 -6.30 0.64
N ILE A 373 14.81 -7.49 0.75
CA ILE A 373 13.46 -7.68 1.32
C ILE A 373 13.47 -7.39 2.82
N LEU A 374 14.43 -7.99 3.57
CA LEU A 374 14.54 -7.82 5.02
C LEU A 374 14.68 -6.36 5.43
N ARG A 375 15.44 -5.56 4.69
CA ARG A 375 15.65 -4.13 4.98
C ARG A 375 14.33 -3.34 5.14
N HIS A 376 13.29 -3.73 4.40
CA HIS A 376 12.00 -3.02 4.40
C HIS A 376 10.92 -3.77 5.18
N ALA A 377 11.01 -5.10 5.27
CA ALA A 377 10.02 -5.95 5.91
C ALA A 377 10.32 -6.23 7.39
N ASP A 378 11.56 -6.06 7.83
CA ASP A 378 11.93 -6.28 9.24
C ASP A 378 11.68 -5.00 10.05
N TRP A 379 10.49 -4.94 10.63
CA TRP A 379 10.04 -3.89 11.54
C TRP A 379 9.11 -4.51 12.58
N THR A 380 9.26 -4.08 13.82
CA THR A 380 8.44 -4.53 14.94
C THR A 380 7.59 -3.39 15.44
N PRO A 381 6.27 -3.56 15.58
CA PRO A 381 5.39 -2.53 16.11
C PRO A 381 5.75 -2.22 17.57
N PRO A 382 5.67 -0.95 17.99
CA PRO A 382 5.67 -0.64 19.41
C PRO A 382 4.42 -1.23 20.08
N ALA A 383 4.53 -1.56 21.37
CA ALA A 383 3.40 -2.08 22.14
C ALA A 383 2.27 -1.03 22.18
N LEU A 384 1.02 -1.48 22.16
CA LEU A 384 -0.14 -0.59 22.28
C LEU A 384 -0.61 -0.39 23.74
N GLY A 385 0.01 -1.08 24.69
CA GLY A 385 -0.39 -1.09 26.10
C GLY A 385 -1.08 -2.38 26.49
#